data_e350021fd97beb6068e9b4c0a3de130c
#
_entry.id   e350021fd97beb6068e9b4c0a3de130c
#
_cell.length_a   1.000
_cell.length_b   1.000
_cell.length_c   1.000
_cell.angle_alpha   90.00
_cell.angle_beta   90.00
_cell.angle_gamma   90.00
#
_symmetry.space_group_name_H-M   'P 1'
#
loop_
_entity.id
_entity.type
_entity.pdbx_description
1 polymer ?
#
loop_
_entity_poly.entity_id
_entity_poly.type
_entity_poly.pdbx_seq_one_letter_code
_entity_poly.pdbx_strand_id
1 'polypeptide(L)'
;MILVTGGSSQGKREFVRQYLGGQDTEPVVWTEGAEASWEEFMDGRFCRDFQLFVRRVMEGSVVPCGHEPEGPVTEQLLEELFAGPEDRVLVTDETGCGIVPADAFERLYREETGRLCCRIAGEADEVWRVCCGIGMRIK
;
A
#
# COMPACT_ATOMS: atom_id res chain seq x y z
N MET A 1 -0.39 10.42 7.12
CA MET A 1 -0.27 9.04 6.58
C MET A 1 1.10 8.45 6.89
N ILE A 2 1.16 7.15 7.20
CA ILE A 2 2.41 6.39 7.45
C ILE A 2 2.55 5.29 6.40
N LEU A 3 3.71 5.19 5.76
CA LEU A 3 4.05 4.09 4.86
C LEU A 3 4.95 3.08 5.56
N VAL A 4 4.59 1.80 5.54
CA VAL A 4 5.39 0.70 6.06
C VAL A 4 5.74 -0.26 4.93
N THR A 5 7.02 -0.39 4.63
CA THR A 5 7.54 -1.27 3.57
C THR A 5 8.49 -2.33 4.12
N GLY A 6 8.83 -3.31 3.31
CA GLY A 6 9.78 -4.38 3.64
C GLY A 6 9.47 -5.66 2.86
N GLY A 7 10.38 -6.60 2.88
CA GLY A 7 10.20 -7.88 2.21
C GLY A 7 8.97 -8.66 2.69
N SER A 8 8.53 -9.62 1.88
CA SER A 8 7.43 -10.51 2.27
C SER A 8 7.75 -11.25 3.58
N SER A 9 6.75 -11.42 4.43
CA SER A 9 6.87 -12.14 5.72
C SER A 9 7.91 -11.57 6.71
N GLN A 10 8.26 -10.30 6.61
CA GLN A 10 9.23 -9.64 7.49
C GLN A 10 8.65 -9.07 8.80
N GLY A 11 7.41 -9.40 9.14
CA GLY A 11 6.81 -8.98 10.42
C GLY A 11 6.17 -7.58 10.41
N LYS A 12 5.91 -6.98 9.23
CA LYS A 12 5.30 -5.64 9.09
C LYS A 12 3.98 -5.48 9.86
N ARG A 13 3.11 -6.50 9.78
CA ARG A 13 1.81 -6.49 10.45
C ARG A 13 1.95 -6.42 11.98
N GLU A 14 2.87 -7.19 12.53
CA GLU A 14 3.13 -7.18 13.97
C GLU A 14 3.78 -5.88 14.41
N PHE A 15 4.72 -5.35 13.61
CA PHE A 15 5.30 -4.03 13.84
C PHE A 15 4.23 -2.94 13.94
N VAL A 16 3.28 -2.90 12.99
CA VAL A 16 2.18 -1.92 13.01
C VAL A 16 1.33 -2.07 14.28
N ARG A 17 0.99 -3.30 14.66
CA ARG A 17 0.21 -3.54 15.88
C ARG A 17 0.89 -3.06 17.14
N GLN A 18 2.20 -3.26 17.26
CA GLN A 18 2.96 -2.94 18.48
C GLN A 18 3.35 -1.47 18.57
N TYR A 19 3.73 -0.86 17.44
CA TYR A 19 4.35 0.47 17.44
C TYR A 19 3.44 1.58 16.93
N LEU A 20 2.49 1.26 16.05
CA LEU A 20 1.61 2.25 15.45
C LEU A 20 0.15 2.10 15.89
N GLY A 21 -0.29 0.89 16.26
CA GLY A 21 -1.63 0.60 16.78
C GLY A 21 -1.73 0.61 18.31
N GLY A 22 -0.59 0.59 19.01
CA GLY A 22 -0.54 0.36 20.46
C GLY A 22 -0.89 1.56 21.34
N GLN A 23 -1.20 2.72 20.79
CA GLN A 23 -1.68 3.88 21.57
C GLN A 23 -3.22 3.95 21.58
N ASP A 24 -3.88 3.24 20.70
CA ASP A 24 -5.34 3.15 20.63
C ASP A 24 -5.80 1.89 21.39
N THR A 25 -6.81 2.03 22.22
CA THR A 25 -7.45 0.92 22.96
C THR A 25 -8.25 -0.01 22.01
N GLU A 26 -8.39 0.35 20.74
CA GLU A 26 -9.12 -0.42 19.76
C GLU A 26 -8.20 -1.37 18.97
N PRO A 27 -8.67 -2.58 18.66
CA PRO A 27 -7.91 -3.51 17.84
C PRO A 27 -7.71 -2.99 16.42
N VAL A 28 -6.51 -3.17 15.87
CA VAL A 28 -6.22 -2.83 14.46
C VAL A 28 -7.10 -3.68 13.54
N VAL A 29 -8.03 -3.03 12.86
CA VAL A 29 -8.87 -3.64 11.82
C VAL A 29 -8.17 -3.42 10.47
N TRP A 30 -7.86 -4.52 9.78
CA TRP A 30 -7.13 -4.48 8.52
C TRP A 30 -8.08 -4.46 7.33
N THR A 31 -7.80 -3.56 6.39
CA THR A 31 -8.33 -3.61 5.03
C THR A 31 -7.31 -4.33 4.14
N GLU A 32 -7.75 -5.42 3.53
CA GLU A 32 -6.89 -6.36 2.80
C GLU A 32 -6.83 -5.99 1.32
N GLY A 33 -5.70 -5.54 0.81
CA GLY A 33 -5.55 -5.18 -0.60
C GLY A 33 -5.82 -6.32 -1.58
N ALA A 34 -5.68 -7.56 -1.12
CA ALA A 34 -6.00 -8.75 -1.92
C ALA A 34 -7.52 -8.94 -2.17
N GLU A 35 -8.38 -8.39 -1.32
CA GLU A 35 -9.82 -8.69 -1.31
C GLU A 35 -10.71 -7.45 -1.36
N ALA A 36 -10.28 -6.34 -0.77
CA ALA A 36 -11.07 -5.12 -0.63
C ALA A 36 -11.59 -4.57 -1.96
N SER A 37 -12.77 -3.98 -1.94
CA SER A 37 -13.25 -3.12 -3.02
C SER A 37 -12.45 -1.82 -3.07
N TRP A 38 -12.70 -1.00 -4.09
CA TRP A 38 -12.06 0.31 -4.22
C TRP A 38 -12.37 1.19 -3.00
N GLU A 39 -13.68 1.33 -2.68
CA GLU A 39 -14.16 2.17 -1.58
C GLU A 39 -13.61 1.70 -0.23
N GLU A 40 -13.71 0.39 0.04
CA GLU A 40 -13.19 -0.18 1.29
C GLU A 40 -11.70 0.11 1.47
N PHE A 41 -10.93 0.06 0.38
CA PHE A 41 -9.50 0.36 0.44
C PHE A 41 -9.24 1.85 0.63
N MET A 42 -10.01 2.72 -0.05
CA MET A 42 -9.86 4.17 0.07
C MET A 42 -10.32 4.71 1.43
N ASP A 43 -11.29 4.07 2.09
CA ASP A 43 -11.77 4.43 3.43
C ASP A 43 -10.96 3.77 4.55
N GLY A 44 -10.12 2.80 4.23
CA GLY A 44 -9.35 2.04 5.21
C GLY A 44 -8.29 2.88 5.95
N ARG A 45 -8.29 2.81 7.28
CA ARG A 45 -7.24 3.40 8.12
C ARG A 45 -5.98 2.54 8.13
N PHE A 46 -6.11 1.23 8.33
CA PHE A 46 -5.00 0.27 8.31
C PHE A 46 -5.12 -0.61 7.07
N CYS A 47 -4.41 -0.24 6.01
CA CYS A 47 -4.42 -0.97 4.75
C CYS A 47 -3.16 -1.82 4.62
N ARG A 48 -3.30 -3.10 4.29
CA ARG A 48 -2.17 -3.97 4.01
C ARG A 48 -2.24 -4.56 2.61
N ASP A 49 -1.13 -5.13 2.19
CA ASP A 49 -1.00 -5.74 0.87
C ASP A 49 -1.33 -4.77 -0.28
N PHE A 50 -0.88 -3.51 -0.12
CA PHE A 50 -1.08 -2.47 -1.13
C PHE A 50 -0.60 -2.90 -2.51
N GLN A 51 0.52 -3.60 -2.60
CA GLN A 51 1.03 -4.14 -3.87
C GLN A 51 0.02 -5.08 -4.54
N LEU A 52 -0.77 -5.85 -3.78
CA LEU A 52 -1.81 -6.72 -4.34
C LEU A 52 -3.03 -5.91 -4.79
N PHE A 53 -3.37 -4.85 -4.06
CA PHE A 53 -4.40 -3.91 -4.50
C PHE A 53 -4.04 -3.25 -5.84
N VAL A 54 -2.81 -2.73 -5.96
CA VAL A 54 -2.28 -2.17 -7.22
C VAL A 54 -2.36 -3.18 -8.36
N ARG A 55 -1.99 -4.44 -8.10
CA ARG A 55 -2.09 -5.50 -9.10
C ARG A 55 -3.52 -5.66 -9.61
N ARG A 56 -4.49 -5.77 -8.72
CA ARG A 56 -5.91 -5.93 -9.05
C ARG A 56 -6.46 -4.73 -9.83
N VAL A 57 -6.02 -3.53 -9.48
CA VAL A 57 -6.35 -2.31 -10.21
C VAL A 57 -5.80 -2.37 -11.64
N MET A 58 -4.53 -2.76 -11.81
CA MET A 58 -3.90 -2.89 -13.14
C MET A 58 -4.50 -4.02 -13.99
N GLU A 59 -5.01 -5.08 -13.36
CA GLU A 59 -5.74 -6.18 -14.02
C GLU A 59 -7.19 -5.81 -14.34
N GLY A 60 -7.69 -4.66 -13.88
CA GLY A 60 -9.08 -4.24 -14.04
C GLY A 60 -10.07 -5.01 -13.15
N SER A 61 -9.58 -5.76 -12.16
CA SER A 61 -10.41 -6.51 -11.20
C SER A 61 -11.01 -5.62 -10.11
N VAL A 62 -10.43 -4.45 -9.90
CA VAL A 62 -10.91 -3.39 -9.02
C VAL A 62 -10.87 -2.08 -9.77
N VAL A 63 -11.99 -1.39 -9.78
CA VAL A 63 -12.17 -0.13 -10.50
C VAL A 63 -12.80 0.91 -9.57
N PRO A 64 -12.50 2.20 -9.76
CA PRO A 64 -13.18 3.28 -9.05
C PRO A 64 -14.70 3.22 -9.30
N CYS A 65 -15.51 3.51 -8.28
CA CYS A 65 -16.96 3.64 -8.46
C CYS A 65 -17.32 4.95 -9.16
N GLY A 66 -18.23 4.84 -10.13
CA GLY A 66 -19.02 5.95 -10.61
C GLY A 66 -18.55 6.65 -11.89
N HIS A 67 -17.30 6.60 -12.29
CA HIS A 67 -16.82 7.21 -13.55
C HIS A 67 -15.66 6.39 -14.13
N GLU A 68 -15.62 6.27 -15.46
CA GLU A 68 -14.39 5.83 -16.14
C GLU A 68 -13.28 6.85 -15.84
N PRO A 69 -12.08 6.41 -15.44
CA PRO A 69 -10.99 7.32 -15.12
C PRO A 69 -10.64 8.20 -16.34
N GLU A 70 -10.60 9.52 -16.16
CA GLU A 70 -10.15 10.48 -17.20
C GLU A 70 -8.61 10.44 -17.41
N GLY A 71 -7.96 9.34 -17.04
CA GLY A 71 -6.51 9.19 -17.14
C GLY A 71 -6.05 7.82 -16.65
N PRO A 72 -4.75 7.65 -16.40
CA PRO A 72 -4.25 6.42 -15.81
C PRO A 72 -4.91 6.15 -14.46
N VAL A 73 -5.51 4.98 -14.29
CA VAL A 73 -6.18 4.58 -13.04
C VAL A 73 -5.26 4.68 -11.80
N THR A 74 -3.94 4.58 -12.01
CA THR A 74 -2.93 4.73 -10.94
C THR A 74 -2.79 6.17 -10.43
N GLU A 75 -3.09 7.18 -11.25
CA GLU A 75 -3.14 8.58 -10.81
C GLU A 75 -4.37 8.82 -9.93
N GLN A 76 -5.53 8.34 -10.36
CA GLN A 76 -6.76 8.42 -9.56
C GLN A 76 -6.59 7.68 -8.22
N LEU A 77 -5.95 6.51 -8.24
CA LEU A 77 -5.63 5.76 -7.02
C LEU A 77 -4.85 6.61 -6.02
N LEU A 78 -3.84 7.36 -6.46
CA LEU A 78 -3.06 8.23 -5.57
C LEU A 78 -3.88 9.41 -5.05
N GLU A 79 -4.66 10.06 -5.92
CA GLU A 79 -5.49 11.20 -5.53
C GLU A 79 -6.50 10.81 -4.44
N GLU A 80 -7.21 9.69 -4.62
CA GLU A 80 -8.17 9.21 -3.64
C GLU A 80 -7.48 8.67 -2.37
N LEU A 81 -6.31 8.02 -2.52
CA LEU A 81 -5.54 7.54 -1.39
C LEU A 81 -5.12 8.71 -0.47
N PHE A 82 -4.70 9.84 -1.05
CA PHE A 82 -4.32 11.03 -0.30
C PHE A 82 -5.51 11.82 0.25
N ALA A 83 -6.67 11.73 -0.40
CA ALA A 83 -7.91 12.33 0.08
C ALA A 83 -8.56 11.56 1.24
N GLY A 84 -8.15 10.32 1.48
CA GLY A 84 -8.68 9.45 2.53
C GLY A 84 -8.17 9.78 3.94
N PRO A 85 -8.22 8.83 4.91
CA PRO A 85 -7.87 9.07 6.31
C PRO A 85 -6.46 9.65 6.48
N GLU A 86 -6.34 10.78 7.19
CA GLU A 86 -5.05 11.45 7.45
C GLU A 86 -4.07 10.56 8.25
N ASP A 87 -4.61 9.75 9.16
CA ASP A 87 -3.86 8.85 10.03
C ASP A 87 -3.70 7.43 9.46
N ARG A 88 -3.88 7.30 8.13
CA ARG A 88 -3.73 6.02 7.43
C ARG A 88 -2.35 5.42 7.63
N VAL A 89 -2.33 4.11 7.87
CA VAL A 89 -1.14 3.27 7.84
C VAL A 89 -1.24 2.33 6.63
N LEU A 90 -0.38 2.55 5.65
CA LEU A 90 -0.32 1.76 4.42
C LEU A 90 0.86 0.79 4.49
N VAL A 91 0.57 -0.51 4.36
CA VAL A 91 1.60 -1.57 4.40
C VAL A 91 1.74 -2.21 3.02
N THR A 92 2.99 -2.30 2.56
CA THR A 92 3.33 -2.88 1.25
C THR A 92 4.55 -3.79 1.30
N ASP A 93 4.62 -4.74 0.38
CA ASP A 93 5.83 -5.50 0.14
C ASP A 93 6.74 -4.77 -0.87
N GLU A 94 8.06 -4.97 -0.75
CA GLU A 94 9.05 -4.52 -1.72
C GLU A 94 8.99 -5.41 -2.96
N THR A 95 8.28 -4.97 -4.00
CA THR A 95 8.07 -5.75 -5.25
C THR A 95 9.25 -5.73 -6.21
N GLY A 96 10.16 -4.75 -6.06
CA GLY A 96 11.30 -4.52 -6.96
C GLY A 96 12.50 -5.45 -6.75
N CYS A 97 12.56 -6.19 -5.64
CA CYS A 97 13.69 -7.06 -5.31
C CYS A 97 13.60 -8.41 -6.03
N GLY A 98 14.71 -8.85 -6.64
CA GLY A 98 14.82 -10.16 -7.27
C GLY A 98 14.99 -10.13 -8.79
N ILE A 99 14.89 -11.29 -9.43
CA ILE A 99 15.11 -11.49 -10.87
C ILE A 99 14.04 -10.72 -11.66
N VAL A 100 14.47 -10.09 -12.77
CA VAL A 100 13.56 -9.40 -13.68
C VAL A 100 12.59 -10.42 -14.29
N PRO A 101 11.27 -10.23 -14.18
CA PRO A 101 10.30 -11.16 -14.74
C PRO A 101 10.38 -11.23 -16.27
N ALA A 102 10.21 -12.43 -16.82
CA ALA A 102 10.08 -12.61 -18.28
C ALA A 102 8.76 -12.06 -18.82
N ASP A 103 7.70 -12.10 -18.01
CA ASP A 103 6.38 -11.59 -18.36
C ASP A 103 6.34 -10.05 -18.40
N ALA A 104 5.70 -9.48 -19.43
CA ALA A 104 5.65 -8.04 -19.63
C ALA A 104 4.75 -7.34 -18.60
N PHE A 105 3.61 -7.96 -18.24
CA PHE A 105 2.72 -7.41 -17.21
C PHE A 105 3.41 -7.37 -15.86
N GLU A 106 4.11 -8.43 -15.47
CA GLU A 106 4.86 -8.48 -14.20
C GLU A 106 5.94 -7.40 -14.12
N ARG A 107 6.62 -7.08 -15.23
CA ARG A 107 7.57 -5.96 -15.28
C ARG A 107 6.89 -4.62 -15.07
N LEU A 108 5.79 -4.38 -15.80
CA LEU A 108 5.00 -3.15 -15.69
C LEU A 108 4.44 -2.98 -14.27
N TYR A 109 3.85 -4.04 -13.73
CA TYR A 109 3.32 -4.06 -12.36
C TYR A 109 4.38 -3.69 -11.31
N ARG A 110 5.59 -4.26 -11.42
CA ARG A 110 6.70 -3.92 -10.50
C ARG A 110 7.10 -2.46 -10.64
N GLU A 111 7.20 -1.95 -11.86
CA GLU A 111 7.56 -0.57 -12.14
C GLU A 111 6.51 0.40 -11.60
N GLU A 112 5.24 0.18 -11.89
CA GLU A 112 4.14 1.03 -11.42
C GLU A 112 4.00 0.99 -9.90
N THR A 113 4.05 -0.19 -9.28
CA THR A 113 4.04 -0.30 -7.81
C THR A 113 5.19 0.47 -7.18
N GLY A 114 6.39 0.37 -7.75
CA GLY A 114 7.55 1.13 -7.29
C GLY A 114 7.36 2.64 -7.41
N ARG A 115 6.82 3.13 -8.54
CA ARG A 115 6.52 4.56 -8.75
C ARG A 115 5.49 5.07 -7.75
N LEU A 116 4.40 4.32 -7.53
CA LEU A 116 3.38 4.64 -6.55
C LEU A 116 3.98 4.73 -5.14
N CYS A 117 4.77 3.74 -4.74
CA CYS A 117 5.45 3.75 -3.43
C CYS A 117 6.40 4.95 -3.27
N CYS A 118 7.12 5.35 -4.31
CA CYS A 118 7.97 6.54 -4.26
C CYS A 118 7.16 7.82 -4.05
N ARG A 119 6.04 7.97 -4.75
CA ARG A 119 5.14 9.14 -4.59
C ARG A 119 4.50 9.17 -3.21
N ILE A 120 4.00 8.02 -2.75
CA ILE A 120 3.42 7.88 -1.41
C ILE A 120 4.46 8.20 -0.33
N ALA A 121 5.70 7.71 -0.46
CA ALA A 121 6.78 8.01 0.47
C ALA A 121 7.14 9.51 0.49
N GLY A 122 7.03 10.20 -0.66
CA GLY A 122 7.22 11.64 -0.76
C GLY A 122 6.21 12.44 0.08
N GLU A 123 4.95 12.04 0.06
CA GLU A 123 3.84 12.73 0.75
C GLU A 123 3.61 12.23 2.19
N ALA A 124 4.01 10.99 2.51
CA ALA A 124 3.82 10.41 3.84
C ALA A 124 4.57 11.20 4.93
N ASP A 125 3.98 11.31 6.12
CA ASP A 125 4.60 11.92 7.30
C ASP A 125 5.74 11.07 7.84
N GLU A 126 5.59 9.75 7.75
CA GLU A 126 6.60 8.79 8.17
C GLU A 126 6.71 7.63 7.18
N VAL A 127 7.92 7.15 7.00
CA VAL A 127 8.21 5.96 6.22
C VAL A 127 9.06 5.00 7.06
N TRP A 128 8.58 3.78 7.19
CA TRP A 128 9.24 2.72 7.94
C TRP A 128 9.60 1.55 7.04
N ARG A 129 10.81 1.04 7.18
CA ARG A 129 11.22 -0.23 6.59
C ARG A 129 11.33 -1.29 7.67
N VAL A 130 10.62 -2.41 7.50
CA VAL A 130 10.63 -3.52 8.46
C VAL A 130 11.45 -4.68 7.91
N CYS A 131 12.41 -5.13 8.72
CA CYS A 131 13.23 -6.29 8.46
C CYS A 131 13.29 -7.16 9.73
N CYS A 132 12.93 -8.44 9.62
CA CYS A 132 12.90 -9.38 10.75
C CYS A 132 12.13 -8.86 11.99
N GLY A 133 11.01 -8.18 11.76
CA GLY A 133 10.18 -7.59 12.82
C GLY A 133 10.68 -6.26 13.37
N ILE A 134 11.87 -5.81 12.97
CA ILE A 134 12.46 -4.55 13.42
C ILE A 134 12.14 -3.46 12.41
N GLY A 135 11.43 -2.41 12.88
CA GLY A 135 11.15 -1.23 12.08
C GLY A 135 12.30 -0.22 12.13
N MET A 136 12.73 0.23 10.98
CA MET A 136 13.66 1.34 10.81
C MET A 136 12.91 2.51 10.19
N ARG A 137 12.86 3.65 10.89
CA ARG A 137 12.31 4.88 10.30
C ARG A 137 13.30 5.45 9.31
N ILE A 138 12.84 5.69 8.07
CA ILE A 138 13.67 6.26 7.00
C ILE A 138 13.20 7.66 6.57
N LYS A 139 12.01 8.05 7.03
CA LYS A 139 11.51 9.43 6.95
C LYS A 139 10.74 9.79 8.22
#